data_f16a3406301c0c87de319249892a6437
#
_entry.id   f16a3406301c0c87de319249892a6437
#
_cell.length_a   1.000
_cell.length_b   1.000
_cell.length_c   1.000
_cell.angle_alpha   90.00
_cell.angle_beta   90.00
_cell.angle_gamma   90.00
#
_symmetry.space_group_name_H-M   'P 1'
#
loop_
_entity.id
_entity.type
_entity.pdbx_description
1 polymer ?
#
loop_
_entity_poly.entity_id
_entity_poly.type
_entity_poly.pdbx_seq_one_letter_code
_entity_poly.pdbx_strand_id
1 'polypeptide(L)'
;MDKILEEALKDIQKHEKLSRRDALKIFGASPLVAALLAEASMPTDAEAASDATGKIVIVGAGLAGLSTAARLTKKLKNPNITIIEPNQKSVSYQAGTSLIAAGVMNKEDVDYYTADFLPDGVKWIQKAAANFDPKANKVILDDGSEISYDYLVIATGVMLDYGAVDGLTGMTTTNSTDNAKVKQTIGKNGIYSLYFIDGAVDAKAGIDELIAKAKALPQGQKLEAVFSDSPTAIKCGGEKKKIAYITN
;
A
#
# COMPACT_ATOMS: atom_id res chain seq x y z
N MET A 1 -32.11 6.76 5.10
CA MET A 1 -30.67 6.68 4.78
C MET A 1 -30.36 7.34 3.42
N ASP A 2 -31.21 7.17 2.42
CA ASP A 2 -30.98 7.68 1.06
C ASP A 2 -31.00 9.21 0.91
N LYS A 3 -31.84 9.94 1.65
CA LYS A 3 -31.89 11.41 1.58
C LYS A 3 -30.63 12.13 2.08
N ILE A 4 -30.00 11.60 3.11
CA ILE A 4 -28.78 12.18 3.69
C ILE A 4 -27.58 11.95 2.75
N LEU A 5 -27.56 10.80 2.08
CA LEU A 5 -26.54 10.47 1.07
C LEU A 5 -26.70 11.34 -0.18
N GLU A 6 -27.92 11.59 -0.63
CA GLU A 6 -28.22 12.49 -1.76
C GLU A 6 -27.86 13.96 -1.47
N GLU A 7 -28.11 14.46 -0.27
CA GLU A 7 -27.70 15.81 0.14
C GLU A 7 -26.17 15.93 0.22
N ALA A 8 -25.49 14.95 0.80
CA ALA A 8 -24.04 14.94 0.86
C ALA A 8 -23.38 14.86 -0.53
N LEU A 9 -23.95 14.09 -1.45
CA LEU A 9 -23.48 14.02 -2.84
C LEU A 9 -23.75 15.31 -3.61
N LYS A 10 -24.87 16.01 -3.37
CA LYS A 10 -25.16 17.30 -3.97
C LYS A 10 -24.22 18.42 -3.47
N ASP A 11 -23.83 18.37 -2.21
CA ASP A 11 -22.86 19.32 -1.65
C ASP A 11 -21.44 19.07 -2.21
N ILE A 12 -21.05 17.83 -2.42
CA ILE A 12 -19.77 17.47 -3.05
C ILE A 12 -19.71 17.94 -4.51
N GLN A 13 -20.79 17.79 -5.26
CA GLN A 13 -20.89 18.24 -6.66
C GLN A 13 -20.87 19.76 -6.85
N LYS A 14 -21.15 20.53 -5.81
CA LYS A 14 -21.20 21.98 -5.85
C LYS A 14 -19.84 22.66 -5.76
N HIS A 15 -18.78 21.92 -5.45
CA HIS A 15 -17.44 22.44 -5.19
C HIS A 15 -16.40 21.89 -6.16
N GLU A 16 -16.30 22.46 -7.35
CA GLU A 16 -15.34 22.07 -8.40
C GLU A 16 -13.85 22.24 -8.04
N LYS A 17 -13.50 22.80 -6.88
CA LYS A 17 -12.10 22.97 -6.41
C LYS A 17 -12.02 22.88 -4.90
N LEU A 18 -12.17 21.71 -4.33
CA LEU A 18 -11.94 21.49 -2.91
C LEU A 18 -10.45 21.23 -2.63
N SER A 19 -9.83 22.06 -1.77
CA SER A 19 -8.55 21.68 -1.19
C SER A 19 -8.72 20.47 -0.26
N ARG A 20 -7.66 19.65 -0.06
CA ARG A 20 -7.67 18.54 0.92
C ARG A 20 -8.19 18.96 2.30
N ARG A 21 -7.89 20.19 2.70
CA ARG A 21 -8.30 20.76 3.98
C ARG A 21 -9.80 21.06 4.04
N ASP A 22 -10.39 21.44 2.92
CA ASP A 22 -11.83 21.73 2.82
C ASP A 22 -12.62 20.43 2.68
N ALA A 23 -12.11 19.43 1.96
CA ALA A 23 -12.66 18.10 1.94
C ALA A 23 -12.69 17.47 3.34
N LEU A 24 -11.62 17.58 4.12
CA LEU A 24 -11.57 17.11 5.50
C LEU A 24 -12.54 17.87 6.42
N LYS A 25 -12.78 19.17 6.20
CA LYS A 25 -13.77 19.94 6.96
C LYS A 25 -15.20 19.54 6.62
N ILE A 26 -15.50 19.30 5.34
CA ILE A 26 -16.82 18.85 4.87
C ILE A 26 -17.09 17.43 5.34
N PHE A 27 -16.12 16.54 5.24
CA PHE A 27 -16.22 15.18 5.79
C PHE A 27 -16.34 15.22 7.32
N GLY A 28 -15.60 16.08 8.02
CA GLY A 28 -15.66 16.21 9.48
C GLY A 28 -16.98 16.82 9.99
N ALA A 29 -17.69 17.61 9.16
CA ALA A 29 -19.01 18.19 9.48
C ALA A 29 -20.19 17.29 9.07
N SER A 30 -19.95 16.20 8.35
CA SER A 30 -20.99 15.27 7.93
C SER A 30 -21.50 14.46 9.13
N PRO A 31 -22.85 14.41 9.38
CA PRO A 31 -23.42 13.54 10.41
C PRO A 31 -23.04 12.06 10.24
N LEU A 32 -22.80 11.62 9.00
CA LEU A 32 -22.36 10.26 8.69
C LEU A 32 -20.92 10.01 9.14
N VAL A 33 -20.04 10.99 8.94
CA VAL A 33 -18.65 10.90 9.42
C VAL A 33 -18.58 11.09 10.92
N ALA A 34 -19.42 11.94 11.50
CA ALA A 34 -19.57 12.03 12.95
C ALA A 34 -20.09 10.71 13.55
N ALA A 35 -21.02 10.00 12.89
CA ALA A 35 -21.48 8.68 13.30
C ALA A 35 -20.40 7.61 13.14
N LEU A 36 -19.64 7.62 12.03
CA LEU A 36 -18.51 6.71 11.80
C LEU A 36 -17.34 6.99 12.76
N LEU A 37 -17.09 8.26 13.08
CA LEU A 37 -16.09 8.65 14.07
C LEU A 37 -16.58 8.35 15.49
N ALA A 38 -17.90 8.46 15.78
CA ALA A 38 -18.48 8.05 17.04
C ALA A 38 -18.44 6.54 17.22
N GLU A 39 -18.68 5.73 16.17
CA GLU A 39 -18.42 4.29 16.21
C GLU A 39 -16.93 3.94 16.33
N ALA A 40 -16.06 4.68 15.65
CA ALA A 40 -14.61 4.52 15.78
C ALA A 40 -14.06 5.06 17.11
N SER A 41 -14.77 5.98 17.74
CA SER A 41 -14.47 6.56 19.06
C SER A 41 -15.36 6.01 20.18
N MET A 42 -16.28 5.07 19.88
CA MET A 42 -16.78 4.23 20.95
C MET A 42 -15.55 3.65 21.65
N PRO A 43 -15.40 3.84 22.97
CA PRO A 43 -14.36 3.12 23.66
C PRO A 43 -14.67 1.64 23.41
N THR A 44 -13.97 1.02 22.45
CA THR A 44 -13.59 -0.36 22.67
C THR A 44 -13.03 -0.30 24.08
N ASP A 45 -13.73 -0.90 25.03
CA ASP A 45 -13.38 -0.95 26.43
C ASP A 45 -11.89 -0.67 26.54
N ALA A 46 -11.52 0.42 27.26
CA ALA A 46 -10.12 0.75 27.41
C ALA A 46 -9.53 -0.45 28.13
N GLU A 47 -9.20 -1.49 27.33
CA GLU A 47 -8.55 -2.69 27.84
C GLU A 47 -7.31 -2.15 28.51
N ALA A 48 -7.29 -2.25 29.84
CA ALA A 48 -6.15 -1.83 30.62
C ALA A 48 -4.91 -2.41 29.96
N ALA A 49 -3.93 -1.56 29.69
CA ALA A 49 -2.74 -1.98 28.97
C ALA A 49 -2.18 -3.24 29.62
N SER A 50 -1.96 -4.27 28.83
CA SER A 50 -1.51 -5.59 29.33
C SER A 50 -0.13 -5.49 29.97
N ASP A 51 0.05 -6.18 31.10
CA ASP A 51 1.36 -6.37 31.75
C ASP A 51 2.20 -7.46 31.05
N ALA A 52 1.73 -8.04 29.96
CA ALA A 52 2.49 -9.03 29.19
C ALA A 52 3.83 -8.44 28.74
N THR A 53 4.89 -9.22 28.95
CA THR A 53 6.26 -8.87 28.61
C THR A 53 6.81 -9.85 27.59
N GLY A 54 7.82 -9.43 26.83
CA GLY A 54 8.52 -10.26 25.86
C GLY A 54 9.17 -9.42 24.78
N LYS A 55 10.16 -10.01 24.13
CA LYS A 55 10.82 -9.41 22.97
C LYS A 55 9.99 -9.71 21.73
N ILE A 56 9.41 -8.68 21.14
CA ILE A 56 8.60 -8.79 19.92
C ILE A 56 9.46 -8.33 18.74
N VAL A 57 9.67 -9.21 17.78
CA VAL A 57 10.36 -8.87 16.55
C VAL A 57 9.35 -8.88 15.40
N ILE A 58 9.31 -7.79 14.64
CA ILE A 58 8.46 -7.61 13.46
C ILE A 58 9.37 -7.48 12.24
N VAL A 59 9.23 -8.37 11.28
CA VAL A 59 9.99 -8.32 10.02
C VAL A 59 9.14 -7.67 8.94
N GLY A 60 9.59 -6.50 8.48
CA GLY A 60 8.88 -5.65 7.54
C GLY A 60 8.25 -4.41 8.18
N ALA A 61 8.53 -3.22 7.64
CA ALA A 61 7.96 -1.94 8.06
C ALA A 61 6.97 -1.37 7.02
N GLY A 62 6.30 -2.23 6.28
CA GLY A 62 5.14 -1.85 5.49
C GLY A 62 3.92 -1.55 6.37
N LEU A 63 2.77 -1.31 5.74
CA LEU A 63 1.51 -1.01 6.44
C LEU A 63 1.19 -2.01 7.56
N ALA A 64 1.37 -3.31 7.31
CA ALA A 64 1.07 -4.36 8.28
C ALA A 64 2.02 -4.31 9.49
N GLY A 65 3.33 -4.17 9.26
CA GLY A 65 4.33 -4.13 10.32
C GLY A 65 4.20 -2.90 11.21
N LEU A 66 4.13 -1.71 10.62
CA LEU A 66 3.98 -0.46 11.35
C LEU A 66 2.66 -0.39 12.13
N SER A 67 1.53 -0.79 11.52
CA SER A 67 0.24 -0.80 12.22
C SER A 67 0.21 -1.82 13.37
N THR A 68 0.87 -2.97 13.21
CA THR A 68 1.02 -3.96 14.29
C THR A 68 1.84 -3.37 15.43
N ALA A 69 2.98 -2.75 15.13
CA ALA A 69 3.81 -2.09 16.14
C ALA A 69 3.04 -1.00 16.88
N ALA A 70 2.33 -0.14 16.14
CA ALA A 70 1.53 0.95 16.73
C ALA A 70 0.39 0.44 17.62
N ARG A 71 -0.22 -0.69 17.28
CA ARG A 71 -1.24 -1.30 18.15
C ARG A 71 -0.64 -1.92 19.40
N LEU A 72 0.49 -2.60 19.26
CA LEU A 72 1.17 -3.23 20.41
C LEU A 72 1.72 -2.20 21.40
N THR A 73 2.29 -1.08 20.90
CA THR A 73 2.72 0.03 21.78
C THR A 73 1.58 0.63 22.59
N LYS A 74 0.37 0.66 22.04
CA LYS A 74 -0.81 1.15 22.79
C LYS A 74 -1.37 0.13 23.77
N LYS A 75 -1.22 -1.18 23.49
CA LYS A 75 -1.83 -2.26 24.28
C LYS A 75 -0.91 -2.86 25.34
N LEU A 76 0.39 -2.59 25.30
CA LEU A 76 1.37 -3.09 26.27
C LEU A 76 1.87 -1.93 27.13
N LYS A 77 1.98 -2.16 28.45
CA LYS A 77 2.53 -1.15 29.38
C LYS A 77 4.03 -0.91 29.15
N ASN A 78 4.77 -1.98 28.83
CA ASN A 78 6.22 -1.92 28.61
C ASN A 78 6.58 -2.65 27.30
N PRO A 79 6.27 -2.06 26.14
CA PRO A 79 6.52 -2.70 24.84
C PRO A 79 8.01 -2.81 24.56
N ASN A 80 8.50 -4.02 24.25
CA ASN A 80 9.85 -4.27 23.78
C ASN A 80 9.77 -4.76 22.32
N ILE A 81 9.66 -3.81 21.40
CA ILE A 81 9.38 -4.07 19.99
C ILE A 81 10.58 -3.66 19.15
N THR A 82 10.99 -4.56 18.28
CA THR A 82 12.02 -4.31 17.26
C THR A 82 11.44 -4.58 15.88
N ILE A 83 11.57 -3.62 14.97
CA ILE A 83 11.26 -3.78 13.54
C ILE A 83 12.56 -4.01 12.77
N ILE A 84 12.55 -4.99 11.87
CA ILE A 84 13.64 -5.27 10.91
C ILE A 84 13.12 -4.88 9.53
N GLU A 85 13.72 -3.86 8.92
CA GLU A 85 13.35 -3.36 7.58
C GLU A 85 14.57 -2.67 6.96
N PRO A 86 15.08 -3.14 5.83
CA PRO A 86 16.26 -2.57 5.19
C PRO A 86 15.97 -1.20 4.53
N ASN A 87 14.74 -0.97 4.09
CA ASN A 87 14.42 0.21 3.29
C ASN A 87 14.07 1.40 4.17
N GLN A 88 14.64 2.55 3.84
CA GLN A 88 14.28 3.83 4.48
C GLN A 88 12.93 4.35 4.01
N LYS A 89 12.51 3.97 2.81
CA LYS A 89 11.23 4.34 2.22
C LYS A 89 10.35 3.14 2.01
N SER A 90 9.08 3.33 2.26
CA SER A 90 8.03 2.36 2.00
C SER A 90 6.95 2.96 1.10
N VAL A 91 6.19 2.11 0.46
CA VAL A 91 5.14 2.49 -0.48
C VAL A 91 3.82 1.88 -0.03
N SER A 92 2.77 2.69 0.05
CA SER A 92 1.42 2.20 0.25
C SER A 92 0.89 1.61 -1.06
N TYR A 93 0.94 0.29 -1.19
CA TYR A 93 0.45 -0.36 -2.41
C TYR A 93 -1.06 -0.33 -2.55
N GLN A 94 -1.79 -0.58 -1.48
CA GLN A 94 -3.24 -0.66 -1.54
C GLN A 94 -3.85 0.71 -1.74
N ALA A 95 -4.69 0.82 -2.75
CA ALA A 95 -5.28 2.03 -3.28
C ALA A 95 -4.27 3.04 -3.83
N GLY A 96 -3.07 3.22 -3.25
CA GLY A 96 -2.11 4.23 -3.65
C GLY A 96 -1.69 4.13 -5.11
N THR A 97 -1.16 2.99 -5.53
CA THR A 97 -0.71 2.79 -6.92
C THR A 97 -1.87 2.83 -7.93
N SER A 98 -3.04 2.28 -7.57
CA SER A 98 -4.25 2.41 -8.40
C SER A 98 -4.69 3.86 -8.55
N LEU A 99 -4.59 4.66 -7.49
CA LEU A 99 -4.96 6.08 -7.51
C LEU A 99 -3.95 6.92 -8.29
N ILE A 100 -2.66 6.54 -8.31
CA ILE A 100 -1.67 7.15 -9.22
C ILE A 100 -2.05 6.87 -10.68
N ALA A 101 -2.29 5.62 -11.03
CA ALA A 101 -2.66 5.24 -12.39
C ALA A 101 -3.98 5.88 -12.85
N ALA A 102 -4.88 6.16 -11.92
CA ALA A 102 -6.12 6.92 -12.15
C ALA A 102 -5.91 8.43 -12.25
N GLY A 103 -4.71 8.95 -11.98
CA GLY A 103 -4.44 10.39 -11.95
C GLY A 103 -5.03 11.15 -10.76
N VAL A 104 -5.43 10.44 -9.70
CA VAL A 104 -6.01 11.01 -8.48
C VAL A 104 -4.92 11.39 -7.46
N MET A 105 -3.81 10.65 -7.46
CA MET A 105 -2.65 10.87 -6.59
C MET A 105 -1.37 10.95 -7.40
N ASN A 106 -0.35 11.60 -6.84
CA ASN A 106 1.01 11.58 -7.35
C ASN A 106 1.86 10.53 -6.62
N LYS A 107 3.05 10.24 -7.14
CA LYS A 107 4.00 9.31 -6.53
C LYS A 107 4.32 9.71 -5.08
N GLU A 108 4.55 10.97 -4.83
CA GLU A 108 4.92 11.54 -3.54
C GLU A 108 3.82 11.42 -2.48
N ASP A 109 2.57 11.22 -2.90
CA ASP A 109 1.44 11.03 -1.98
C ASP A 109 1.39 9.64 -1.35
N VAL A 110 2.09 8.67 -1.94
CA VAL A 110 2.08 7.25 -1.52
C VAL A 110 3.45 6.71 -1.13
N ASP A 111 4.51 7.45 -1.44
CA ASP A 111 5.89 7.17 -1.02
C ASP A 111 6.16 7.88 0.32
N TYR A 112 6.61 7.15 1.35
CA TYR A 112 6.83 7.72 2.67
C TYR A 112 8.11 7.16 3.32
N TYR A 113 8.71 7.94 4.22
CA TYR A 113 9.82 7.47 5.03
C TYR A 113 9.30 6.62 6.18
N THR A 114 9.89 5.45 6.36
CA THR A 114 9.56 4.52 7.47
C THR A 114 9.69 5.21 8.83
N ALA A 115 10.70 6.07 8.99
CA ALA A 115 10.95 6.81 10.22
C ALA A 115 9.76 7.69 10.66
N ASP A 116 9.01 8.26 9.70
CA ASP A 116 7.91 9.19 9.98
C ASP A 116 6.69 8.49 10.63
N PHE A 117 6.63 7.16 10.51
CA PHE A 117 5.53 6.33 11.02
C PHE A 117 5.97 5.32 12.08
N LEU A 118 7.24 5.36 12.48
CA LEU A 118 7.75 4.49 13.52
C LEU A 118 7.18 4.92 14.89
N PRO A 119 6.48 4.04 15.62
CA PRO A 119 5.96 4.40 16.93
C PRO A 119 7.08 4.68 17.93
N ASP A 120 6.83 5.61 18.85
CA ASP A 120 7.77 5.94 19.91
C ASP A 120 8.18 4.69 20.71
N GLY A 121 9.48 4.57 21.01
CA GLY A 121 10.05 3.45 21.76
C GLY A 121 10.25 2.16 20.94
N VAL A 122 9.86 2.11 19.68
CA VAL A 122 10.11 0.97 18.79
C VAL A 122 11.53 1.09 18.21
N LYS A 123 12.31 0.01 18.37
CA LYS A 123 13.65 -0.07 17.76
C LYS A 123 13.53 -0.46 16.30
N TRP A 124 14.23 0.27 15.43
CA TRP A 124 14.35 -0.06 14.02
C TRP A 124 15.77 -0.53 13.68
N ILE A 125 15.86 -1.71 13.04
CA ILE A 125 17.11 -2.27 12.50
C ILE A 125 17.01 -2.18 10.98
N GLN A 126 17.86 -1.34 10.37
CA GLN A 126 17.90 -1.12 8.93
C GLN A 126 18.76 -2.22 8.25
N LYS A 127 18.29 -3.45 8.32
CA LYS A 127 18.88 -4.63 7.69
C LYS A 127 17.81 -5.55 7.17
N ALA A 128 18.17 -6.45 6.25
CA ALA A 128 17.26 -7.48 5.77
C ALA A 128 17.31 -8.71 6.68
N ALA A 129 16.16 -9.35 6.89
CA ALA A 129 16.10 -10.69 7.45
C ALA A 129 16.51 -11.68 6.36
N ALA A 130 17.63 -12.37 6.56
CA ALA A 130 18.16 -13.35 5.60
C ALA A 130 17.65 -14.77 5.88
N ASN A 131 17.46 -15.13 7.16
CA ASN A 131 16.99 -16.45 7.55
C ASN A 131 16.28 -16.41 8.90
N PHE A 132 15.59 -17.50 9.22
CA PHE A 132 14.87 -17.67 10.47
C PHE A 132 15.26 -19.02 11.10
N ASP A 133 15.55 -18.99 12.41
CA ASP A 133 15.71 -20.20 13.23
C ASP A 133 14.59 -20.25 14.29
N PRO A 134 13.44 -20.87 13.96
CA PRO A 134 12.32 -20.95 14.91
C PRO A 134 12.61 -21.83 16.13
N LYS A 135 13.59 -22.75 16.05
CA LYS A 135 13.96 -23.61 17.19
C LYS A 135 14.76 -22.84 18.22
N ALA A 136 15.61 -21.92 17.79
CA ALA A 136 16.39 -21.05 18.65
C ALA A 136 15.69 -19.71 18.93
N ASN A 137 14.51 -19.44 18.37
CA ASN A 137 13.79 -18.17 18.44
C ASN A 137 14.67 -17.00 17.96
N LYS A 138 15.25 -17.12 16.76
CA LYS A 138 16.16 -16.11 16.20
C LYS A 138 15.81 -15.75 14.76
N VAL A 139 16.00 -14.48 14.44
CA VAL A 139 16.07 -13.97 13.06
C VAL A 139 17.54 -13.70 12.76
N ILE A 140 18.04 -14.21 11.64
CA ILE A 140 19.40 -14.00 11.14
C ILE A 140 19.33 -12.91 10.10
N LEU A 141 20.14 -11.86 10.27
CA LEU A 141 20.18 -10.72 9.36
C LEU A 141 21.18 -10.97 8.21
N ASP A 142 21.15 -10.12 7.21
CA ASP A 142 21.99 -10.17 6.01
C ASP A 142 23.50 -10.01 6.28
N ASP A 143 23.87 -9.41 7.41
CA ASP A 143 25.25 -9.34 7.89
C ASP A 143 25.67 -10.48 8.82
N GLY A 144 24.82 -11.48 9.00
CA GLY A 144 25.05 -12.62 9.89
C GLY A 144 24.75 -12.36 11.36
N SER A 145 24.37 -11.15 11.75
CA SER A 145 23.97 -10.88 13.14
C SER A 145 22.61 -11.53 13.44
N GLU A 146 22.36 -11.84 14.72
CA GLU A 146 21.18 -12.57 15.17
C GLU A 146 20.35 -11.71 16.11
N ILE A 147 19.03 -11.75 15.94
CA ILE A 147 18.06 -11.08 16.81
C ILE A 147 17.15 -12.13 17.45
N SER A 148 17.24 -12.28 18.76
CA SER A 148 16.37 -13.19 19.51
C SER A 148 14.99 -12.58 19.76
N TYR A 149 13.95 -13.41 19.77
CA TYR A 149 12.57 -13.01 20.03
C TYR A 149 11.85 -14.00 20.96
N ASP A 150 10.84 -13.50 21.64
CA ASP A 150 9.80 -14.32 22.28
C ASP A 150 8.59 -14.46 21.35
N TYR A 151 8.31 -13.41 20.56
CA TYR A 151 7.24 -13.37 19.58
C TYR A 151 7.77 -12.81 18.25
N LEU A 152 7.44 -13.50 17.16
CA LEU A 152 7.82 -13.11 15.81
C LEU A 152 6.59 -12.80 14.96
N VAL A 153 6.59 -11.63 14.33
CA VAL A 153 5.60 -11.23 13.33
C VAL A 153 6.30 -11.10 11.98
N ILE A 154 5.82 -11.81 10.97
CA ILE A 154 6.32 -11.72 9.60
C ILE A 154 5.34 -10.88 8.80
N ALA A 155 5.77 -9.69 8.41
CA ALA A 155 4.98 -8.68 7.69
C ALA A 155 5.70 -8.18 6.42
N THR A 156 6.41 -9.07 5.74
CA THR A 156 7.30 -8.76 4.61
C THR A 156 6.56 -8.39 3.31
N GLY A 157 5.24 -8.55 3.29
CA GLY A 157 4.44 -8.28 2.09
C GLY A 157 4.59 -9.35 1.02
N VAL A 158 4.52 -8.94 -0.25
CA VAL A 158 4.58 -9.83 -1.41
C VAL A 158 5.77 -9.47 -2.29
N MET A 159 6.33 -10.48 -2.93
CA MET A 159 7.29 -10.34 -4.01
C MET A 159 6.55 -10.37 -5.35
N LEU A 160 6.94 -9.49 -6.26
CA LEU A 160 6.40 -9.45 -7.61
C LEU A 160 7.26 -10.32 -8.52
N ASP A 161 6.71 -11.40 -9.03
CA ASP A 161 7.39 -12.32 -9.93
C ASP A 161 6.88 -12.17 -11.37
N TYR A 162 7.42 -11.19 -12.08
CA TYR A 162 7.11 -10.99 -13.50
C TYR A 162 7.69 -12.10 -14.38
N GLY A 163 8.69 -12.83 -13.90
CA GLY A 163 9.29 -13.96 -14.61
C GLY A 163 8.35 -15.14 -14.79
N ALA A 164 7.27 -15.20 -13.98
CA ALA A 164 6.20 -16.20 -14.14
C ALA A 164 5.26 -15.92 -15.33
N VAL A 165 5.38 -14.75 -15.97
CA VAL A 165 4.62 -14.41 -17.18
C VAL A 165 5.43 -14.76 -18.41
N ASP A 166 4.83 -15.53 -19.33
CA ASP A 166 5.47 -15.92 -20.59
C ASP A 166 5.96 -14.67 -21.38
N GLY A 167 7.21 -14.72 -21.80
CA GLY A 167 7.88 -13.58 -22.46
C GLY A 167 8.54 -12.58 -21.51
N LEU A 168 8.31 -12.65 -20.19
CA LEU A 168 8.96 -11.83 -19.17
C LEU A 168 9.95 -12.61 -18.30
N THR A 169 10.42 -13.75 -18.78
CA THR A 169 11.32 -14.66 -18.05
C THR A 169 12.58 -13.93 -17.54
N GLY A 170 12.96 -14.23 -16.32
CA GLY A 170 14.11 -13.60 -15.65
C GLY A 170 13.86 -12.20 -15.07
N MET A 171 12.62 -11.72 -15.11
CA MET A 171 12.21 -10.48 -14.47
C MET A 171 11.58 -10.76 -13.12
N THR A 172 12.34 -10.53 -12.06
CA THR A 172 11.85 -10.62 -10.69
C THR A 172 12.14 -9.30 -10.00
N THR A 173 11.19 -8.76 -9.28
CA THR A 173 11.43 -7.66 -8.34
C THR A 173 10.93 -8.06 -6.97
N THR A 174 11.77 -7.86 -5.98
CA THR A 174 11.48 -8.23 -4.59
C THR A 174 10.67 -7.16 -3.86
N ASN A 175 10.74 -5.91 -4.31
CA ASN A 175 10.08 -4.80 -3.64
C ASN A 175 9.72 -3.66 -4.62
N SER A 176 9.09 -2.64 -4.09
CA SER A 176 8.69 -1.45 -4.85
C SER A 176 9.82 -0.48 -5.17
N THR A 177 10.99 -0.63 -4.57
CA THR A 177 12.08 0.35 -4.63
C THR A 177 13.18 -0.02 -5.61
N ASP A 178 13.41 -1.32 -5.86
CA ASP A 178 14.39 -1.79 -6.84
C ASP A 178 13.68 -2.39 -8.05
N ASN A 179 13.31 -1.55 -9.00
CA ASN A 179 12.56 -1.92 -10.18
C ASN A 179 13.34 -1.73 -11.49
N ALA A 180 14.64 -1.44 -11.43
CA ALA A 180 15.43 -1.04 -12.60
C ALA A 180 15.37 -2.08 -13.73
N LYS A 181 15.49 -3.38 -13.40
CA LYS A 181 15.42 -4.47 -14.40
C LYS A 181 14.01 -4.62 -14.96
N VAL A 182 12.99 -4.52 -14.13
CA VAL A 182 11.58 -4.62 -14.55
C VAL A 182 11.21 -3.47 -15.49
N LYS A 183 11.67 -2.26 -15.22
CA LYS A 183 11.43 -1.07 -16.05
C LYS A 183 12.10 -1.12 -17.43
N GLN A 184 12.92 -2.10 -17.72
CA GLN A 184 13.41 -2.31 -19.08
C GLN A 184 12.31 -2.77 -20.04
N THR A 185 11.26 -3.41 -19.53
CA THR A 185 10.14 -3.93 -20.31
C THR A 185 8.79 -3.39 -19.85
N ILE A 186 8.52 -3.45 -18.55
CA ILE A 186 7.28 -2.91 -17.97
C ILE A 186 7.33 -1.37 -17.99
N GLY A 187 6.27 -0.76 -18.44
CA GLY A 187 6.16 0.69 -18.68
C GLY A 187 6.47 1.08 -20.13
N LYS A 188 6.68 0.09 -21.03
CA LYS A 188 7.01 0.32 -22.44
C LYS A 188 6.15 -0.54 -23.35
N ASN A 189 6.01 -0.09 -24.61
CA ASN A 189 5.33 -0.85 -25.67
C ASN A 189 3.91 -1.31 -25.31
N GLY A 190 3.19 -0.54 -24.50
CA GLY A 190 1.83 -0.85 -24.09
C GLY A 190 1.74 -1.89 -22.97
N ILE A 191 2.85 -2.28 -22.32
CA ILE A 191 2.88 -3.25 -21.21
C ILE A 191 3.08 -2.49 -19.91
N TYR A 192 2.09 -2.52 -19.01
CA TYR A 192 2.09 -1.76 -17.76
C TYR A 192 1.79 -2.66 -16.55
N SER A 193 2.19 -2.24 -15.37
CA SER A 193 1.86 -2.88 -14.11
C SER A 193 1.57 -1.86 -13.03
N LEU A 194 0.56 -2.11 -12.23
CA LEU A 194 0.14 -1.27 -11.10
C LEU A 194 0.75 -1.70 -9.77
N TYR A 195 1.53 -2.80 -9.76
CA TYR A 195 1.98 -3.40 -8.51
C TYR A 195 3.24 -2.76 -7.92
N PHE A 196 3.85 -1.79 -8.60
CA PHE A 196 4.93 -0.97 -8.08
C PHE A 196 4.75 0.50 -8.47
N ILE A 197 5.33 1.40 -7.69
CA ILE A 197 5.00 2.82 -7.77
C ILE A 197 5.36 3.46 -9.13
N ASP A 198 6.55 3.19 -9.64
CA ASP A 198 6.97 3.72 -10.96
C ASP A 198 6.13 3.12 -12.10
N GLY A 199 5.75 1.83 -11.97
CA GLY A 199 4.85 1.20 -12.93
C GLY A 199 3.46 1.82 -12.96
N ALA A 200 2.97 2.29 -11.82
CA ALA A 200 1.70 3.01 -11.76
C ALA A 200 1.78 4.39 -12.43
N VAL A 201 2.92 5.09 -12.30
CA VAL A 201 3.18 6.35 -13.03
C VAL A 201 3.23 6.12 -14.53
N ASP A 202 3.96 5.09 -14.97
CA ASP A 202 4.04 4.72 -16.39
C ASP A 202 2.68 4.29 -16.94
N ALA A 203 1.89 3.55 -16.13
CA ALA A 203 0.53 3.13 -16.51
C ALA A 203 -0.41 4.33 -16.70
N LYS A 204 -0.32 5.35 -15.83
CA LYS A 204 -1.09 6.60 -16.00
C LYS A 204 -0.80 7.23 -17.37
N ALA A 205 0.48 7.39 -17.70
CA ALA A 205 0.87 7.96 -18.99
C ALA A 205 0.37 7.12 -20.18
N GLY A 206 0.46 5.79 -20.08
CA GLY A 206 -0.05 4.87 -21.09
C GLY A 206 -1.57 4.89 -21.23
N ILE A 207 -2.30 5.05 -20.14
CA ILE A 207 -3.77 5.21 -20.17
C ILE A 207 -4.15 6.53 -20.85
N ASP A 208 -3.49 7.63 -20.51
CA ASP A 208 -3.74 8.93 -21.15
C ASP A 208 -3.47 8.87 -22.66
N GLU A 209 -2.39 8.22 -23.08
CA GLU A 209 -2.07 8.00 -24.49
C GLU A 209 -3.12 7.13 -25.19
N LEU A 210 -3.57 6.04 -24.55
CA LEU A 210 -4.62 5.17 -25.07
C LEU A 210 -5.92 5.94 -25.30
N ILE A 211 -6.33 6.75 -24.31
CA ILE A 211 -7.53 7.59 -24.39
C ILE A 211 -7.40 8.61 -25.53
N ALA A 212 -6.24 9.26 -25.65
CA ALA A 212 -6.00 10.23 -26.72
C ALA A 212 -6.07 9.57 -28.11
N LYS A 213 -5.46 8.40 -28.28
CA LYS A 213 -5.52 7.60 -29.52
C LYS A 213 -6.96 7.16 -29.83
N ALA A 214 -7.70 6.69 -28.82
CA ALA A 214 -9.09 6.26 -29.01
C ALA A 214 -9.98 7.41 -29.50
N LYS A 215 -9.81 8.62 -28.92
CA LYS A 215 -10.55 9.83 -29.34
C LYS A 215 -10.22 10.30 -30.77
N ALA A 216 -9.03 9.97 -31.24
CA ALA A 216 -8.59 10.35 -32.61
C ALA A 216 -8.99 9.32 -33.70
N LEU A 217 -9.55 8.18 -33.29
CA LEU A 217 -9.96 7.16 -34.29
C LEU A 217 -11.17 7.60 -35.08
N PRO A 218 -11.27 7.17 -36.37
CA PRO A 218 -12.47 7.30 -37.17
C PRO A 218 -13.68 6.63 -36.49
N GLN A 219 -14.88 7.15 -36.73
CA GLN A 219 -16.11 6.60 -36.19
C GLN A 219 -16.24 5.10 -36.49
N GLY A 220 -16.53 4.32 -35.47
CA GLY A 220 -16.71 2.85 -35.54
C GLY A 220 -15.42 2.04 -35.34
N GLN A 221 -14.24 2.66 -35.33
CA GLN A 221 -13.00 1.99 -34.95
C GLN A 221 -12.80 1.99 -33.44
N LYS A 222 -12.11 0.96 -32.93
CA LYS A 222 -11.85 0.76 -31.50
C LYS A 222 -10.40 0.35 -31.30
N LEU A 223 -9.84 0.72 -30.15
CA LEU A 223 -8.61 0.13 -29.61
C LEU A 223 -8.98 -0.99 -28.65
N GLU A 224 -8.07 -1.93 -28.49
CA GLU A 224 -8.18 -3.01 -27.54
C GLU A 224 -7.22 -2.78 -26.37
N ALA A 225 -7.71 -2.89 -25.16
CA ALA A 225 -6.93 -2.87 -23.94
C ALA A 225 -7.20 -4.14 -23.14
N VAL A 226 -6.15 -4.84 -22.73
CA VAL A 226 -6.25 -6.11 -21.98
C VAL A 226 -5.87 -5.85 -20.53
N PHE A 227 -6.78 -6.18 -19.63
CA PHE A 227 -6.57 -6.12 -18.18
C PHE A 227 -6.46 -7.54 -17.61
N SER A 228 -5.24 -7.97 -17.33
CA SER A 228 -4.98 -9.32 -16.84
C SER A 228 -4.95 -9.42 -15.32
N ASP A 229 -5.15 -10.63 -14.83
CA ASP A 229 -5.04 -10.99 -13.41
C ASP A 229 -3.95 -12.04 -13.21
N SER A 230 -3.33 -12.03 -12.04
CA SER A 230 -2.41 -13.11 -11.67
C SER A 230 -3.21 -14.36 -11.28
N PRO A 231 -2.78 -15.55 -11.69
CA PRO A 231 -3.37 -16.83 -11.24
C PRO A 231 -2.97 -17.18 -9.81
N THR A 232 -2.01 -16.46 -9.22
CA THR A 232 -1.51 -16.70 -7.86
C THR A 232 -2.33 -15.93 -6.82
N ALA A 233 -2.07 -16.19 -5.54
CA ALA A 233 -2.59 -15.36 -4.46
C ALA A 233 -2.05 -13.92 -4.61
N ILE A 234 -2.94 -12.96 -4.70
CA ILE A 234 -2.63 -11.54 -4.90
C ILE A 234 -3.20 -10.69 -3.79
N LYS A 235 -2.55 -9.57 -3.51
CA LYS A 235 -3.19 -8.49 -2.75
C LYS A 235 -4.16 -7.76 -3.69
N CYS A 236 -5.30 -7.30 -3.16
CA CYS A 236 -6.30 -6.53 -3.90
C CYS A 236 -6.82 -7.19 -5.18
N GLY A 237 -7.53 -8.31 -5.07
CA GLY A 237 -8.13 -9.06 -6.21
C GLY A 237 -9.10 -8.28 -7.10
N GLY A 238 -9.44 -7.03 -6.77
CA GLY A 238 -10.28 -6.15 -7.59
C GLY A 238 -9.52 -5.07 -8.36
N GLU A 239 -8.19 -5.00 -8.28
CA GLU A 239 -7.42 -3.89 -8.84
C GLU A 239 -7.55 -3.75 -10.35
N LYS A 240 -7.44 -4.84 -11.10
CA LYS A 240 -7.65 -4.88 -12.55
C LYS A 240 -9.02 -4.36 -12.98
N LYS A 241 -10.07 -4.71 -12.23
CA LYS A 241 -11.42 -4.23 -12.51
C LYS A 241 -11.54 -2.73 -12.29
N LYS A 242 -10.93 -2.21 -11.22
CA LYS A 242 -10.93 -0.78 -10.92
C LYS A 242 -10.28 0.02 -12.04
N ILE A 243 -9.12 -0.42 -12.53
CA ILE A 243 -8.43 0.25 -13.63
C ILE A 243 -9.23 0.15 -14.92
N ALA A 244 -9.80 -0.99 -15.25
CA ALA A 244 -10.67 -1.13 -16.41
C ALA A 244 -11.87 -0.16 -16.37
N TYR A 245 -12.46 0.07 -15.19
CA TYR A 245 -13.54 1.06 -15.03
C TYR A 245 -13.06 2.52 -15.13
N ILE A 246 -11.84 2.80 -14.70
CA ILE A 246 -11.27 4.16 -14.72
C ILE A 246 -10.85 4.55 -16.14
N THR A 247 -10.47 3.58 -16.98
CA THR A 247 -10.04 3.82 -18.36
C THR A 247 -11.17 3.81 -19.37
N ASN A 248 -12.36 3.40 -18.98
CA ASN A 248 -13.55 3.39 -19.86
C ASN A 248 -14.28 4.73 -19.73
#